data_e69f6ba39ac218aab4cc85d758db329c
#
_entry.id   e69f6ba39ac218aab4cc85d758db329c
#
_cell.length_a   1.000
_cell.length_b   1.000
_cell.length_c   1.000
_cell.angle_alpha   90.00
_cell.angle_beta   90.00
_cell.angle_gamma   90.00
#
_symmetry.space_group_name_H-M   'P 1'
#
loop_
_entity.id
_entity.type
_entity.pdbx_description
1 polymer ?
#
loop_
_entity_poly.entity_id
_entity_poly.type
_entity_poly.pdbx_seq_one_letter_code
_entity_poly.pdbx_strand_id
1 'polypeptide(L)'
;MDARYGQSIVKSFVTGSPGVPRKGVAELSKALASRVNSVTYGVRADSLEGKVVQTSAGEFTASTIVIATDATTATQLLGLHEVPRMAGCITWYHAVTTNPSGNGRLIVDGQNRGPIINSIVMSDISSSYAPEGQHLLSTTTDLGATESDVRRHLAIMWGMSTHDWQLIAKYEIPAALPIQSVGRALTQTVKVSENVYVVGDHRAVPSQQGALFSGRLAAELILDQS
;
A
#
# COMPACT_ATOMS: atom_id res chain seq x y z
N MET A 1 -17.74 -3.92 2.26
CA MET A 1 -16.99 -2.68 2.58
C MET A 1 -17.89 -1.75 3.37
N ASP A 2 -17.38 -1.08 4.40
CA ASP A 2 -18.15 -0.09 5.18
C ASP A 2 -18.46 1.15 4.31
N ALA A 3 -19.70 1.64 4.35
CA ALA A 3 -20.13 2.77 3.52
C ALA A 3 -19.37 4.07 3.84
N ARG A 4 -19.02 4.30 5.12
CA ARG A 4 -18.23 5.47 5.56
C ARG A 4 -16.83 5.45 4.93
N TYR A 5 -16.23 4.26 4.83
CA TYR A 5 -14.94 4.09 4.16
C TYR A 5 -15.05 4.40 2.67
N GLY A 6 -16.08 3.86 1.99
CA GLY A 6 -16.35 4.18 0.58
C GLY A 6 -16.53 5.68 0.34
N GLN A 7 -17.30 6.36 1.19
CA GLN A 7 -17.50 7.82 1.14
C GLN A 7 -16.17 8.59 1.33
N SER A 8 -15.29 8.14 2.26
CA SER A 8 -14.00 8.79 2.48
C SER A 8 -13.07 8.70 1.26
N ILE A 9 -13.10 7.57 0.54
CA ILE A 9 -12.37 7.40 -0.72
C ILE A 9 -12.90 8.35 -1.78
N VAL A 10 -14.21 8.34 -2.04
CA VAL A 10 -14.84 9.23 -3.03
C VAL A 10 -14.55 10.70 -2.70
N LYS A 11 -14.67 11.07 -1.43
CA LYS A 11 -14.34 12.43 -0.98
C LYS A 11 -12.89 12.81 -1.31
N SER A 12 -11.92 11.93 -1.08
CA SER A 12 -10.52 12.23 -1.37
C SER A 12 -10.25 12.44 -2.86
N PHE A 13 -10.95 11.73 -3.74
CA PHE A 13 -10.87 11.95 -5.19
C PHE A 13 -11.51 13.27 -5.65
N VAL A 14 -12.57 13.70 -4.97
CA VAL A 14 -13.28 14.94 -5.33
C VAL A 14 -12.58 16.19 -4.78
N THR A 15 -11.97 16.09 -3.59
CA THR A 15 -11.36 17.24 -2.90
C THR A 15 -9.87 17.37 -3.11
N GLY A 16 -9.20 16.33 -3.61
CA GLY A 16 -7.75 16.28 -3.82
C GLY A 16 -7.38 15.98 -5.26
N SER A 17 -6.11 16.20 -5.59
CA SER A 17 -5.53 15.74 -6.84
C SER A 17 -4.62 14.55 -6.53
N PRO A 18 -4.98 13.33 -6.94
CA PRO A 18 -4.09 12.18 -6.78
C PRO A 18 -2.81 12.39 -7.60
N GLY A 19 -1.68 11.98 -7.02
CA GLY A 19 -0.39 12.11 -7.67
C GLY A 19 0.53 10.97 -7.28
N VAL A 20 1.61 10.82 -8.04
CA VAL A 20 2.67 9.86 -7.76
C VAL A 20 4.02 10.58 -7.75
N PRO A 21 4.98 10.17 -6.90
CA PRO A 21 6.32 10.72 -6.94
C PRO A 21 6.97 10.46 -8.31
N ARG A 22 7.63 11.47 -8.86
CA ARG A 22 8.22 11.44 -10.20
C ARG A 22 9.15 10.23 -10.43
N LYS A 23 9.95 9.85 -9.44
CA LYS A 23 10.96 8.78 -9.54
C LYS A 23 10.49 7.45 -8.93
N GLY A 24 9.20 7.28 -8.70
CA GLY A 24 8.62 6.06 -8.14
C GLY A 24 8.09 6.22 -6.71
N VAL A 25 7.20 5.32 -6.33
CA VAL A 25 6.45 5.40 -5.06
C VAL A 25 7.38 5.36 -3.83
N ALA A 26 8.54 4.70 -3.92
CA ALA A 26 9.53 4.63 -2.85
C ALA A 26 10.13 5.98 -2.44
N GLU A 27 10.03 7.03 -3.28
CA GLU A 27 10.60 8.35 -2.98
C GLU A 27 9.97 9.00 -1.74
N LEU A 28 8.68 8.76 -1.48
CA LEU A 28 8.04 9.26 -0.26
C LEU A 28 8.69 8.64 1.00
N SER A 29 8.83 7.33 1.03
CA SER A 29 9.44 6.61 2.16
C SER A 29 10.90 7.00 2.35
N LYS A 30 11.67 7.15 1.27
CA LYS A 30 13.07 7.63 1.31
C LYS A 30 13.16 9.04 1.88
N ALA A 31 12.29 9.95 1.44
CA ALA A 31 12.25 11.33 1.92
C ALA A 31 11.88 11.41 3.41
N LEU A 32 11.02 10.54 3.90
CA LEU A 32 10.70 10.44 5.33
C LEU A 32 11.87 9.85 6.11
N ALA A 33 12.46 8.75 5.64
CA ALA A 33 13.59 8.09 6.28
C ALA A 33 14.82 9.01 6.40
N SER A 34 15.06 9.89 5.42
CA SER A 34 16.17 10.85 5.46
C SER A 34 16.04 11.91 6.58
N ARG A 35 14.88 12.04 7.20
CA ARG A 35 14.63 12.94 8.34
C ARG A 35 14.74 12.24 9.70
N VAL A 36 14.96 10.94 9.71
CA VAL A 36 15.12 10.13 10.92
C VAL A 36 16.60 10.10 11.30
N ASN A 37 16.92 10.31 12.59
CA ASN A 37 18.30 10.40 13.06
C ASN A 37 19.10 9.11 12.86
N SER A 38 18.44 7.95 12.97
CA SER A 38 19.08 6.64 12.82
C SER A 38 18.11 5.63 12.24
N VAL A 39 18.52 4.93 11.19
CA VAL A 39 17.79 3.81 10.60
C VAL A 39 18.75 2.64 10.42
N THR A 40 18.43 1.50 11.03
CA THR A 40 19.19 0.26 10.87
C THR A 40 18.45 -0.68 9.93
N TYR A 41 19.06 -0.99 8.79
CA TYR A 41 18.49 -1.90 7.80
C TYR A 41 18.98 -3.34 8.01
N GLY A 42 18.21 -4.31 7.48
CA GLY A 42 18.57 -5.73 7.51
C GLY A 42 18.42 -6.37 8.90
N VAL A 43 17.74 -5.71 9.83
CA VAL A 43 17.47 -6.23 11.18
C VAL A 43 15.98 -6.53 11.30
N ARG A 44 15.65 -7.79 11.61
CA ARG A 44 14.28 -8.24 11.84
C ARG A 44 13.98 -8.24 13.32
N ALA A 45 12.83 -7.68 13.71
CA ALA A 45 12.28 -7.85 15.06
C ALA A 45 11.57 -9.22 15.14
N ASP A 46 11.94 -10.02 16.14
CA ASP A 46 11.44 -11.38 16.31
C ASP A 46 10.42 -11.49 17.44
N SER A 47 10.61 -10.77 18.57
CA SER A 47 9.64 -10.69 19.68
C SER A 47 9.76 -9.39 20.45
N LEU A 48 8.73 -9.10 21.24
CA LEU A 48 8.67 -7.96 22.15
C LEU A 48 8.28 -8.44 23.56
N GLU A 49 9.10 -8.17 24.55
CA GLU A 49 8.87 -8.45 25.95
C GLU A 49 9.08 -7.18 26.80
N GLY A 50 7.98 -6.56 27.22
CA GLY A 50 8.02 -5.31 27.95
C GLY A 50 8.68 -4.18 27.16
N LYS A 51 9.91 -3.80 27.55
CA LYS A 51 10.71 -2.75 26.87
C LYS A 51 11.86 -3.30 26.03
N VAL A 52 11.92 -4.63 25.84
CA VAL A 52 13.00 -5.32 25.13
C VAL A 52 12.47 -5.87 23.82
N VAL A 53 13.11 -5.50 22.72
CA VAL A 53 12.86 -6.06 21.39
C VAL A 53 13.98 -7.02 21.04
N GLN A 54 13.66 -8.30 20.89
CA GLN A 54 14.59 -9.30 20.36
C GLN A 54 14.64 -9.16 18.83
N THR A 55 15.86 -9.14 18.31
CA THR A 55 16.06 -8.99 16.85
C THR A 55 17.13 -9.93 16.35
N SER A 56 17.19 -10.09 15.03
CA SER A 56 18.25 -10.83 14.34
C SER A 56 19.68 -10.30 14.58
N ALA A 57 19.84 -9.10 15.13
CA ALA A 57 21.10 -8.45 15.46
C ALA A 57 21.36 -8.30 16.98
N GLY A 58 20.55 -8.96 17.82
CA GLY A 58 20.60 -8.87 19.27
C GLY A 58 19.44 -8.11 19.87
N GLU A 59 19.56 -7.73 21.13
CA GLU A 59 18.52 -7.07 21.90
C GLU A 59 18.59 -5.55 21.79
N PHE A 60 17.42 -4.92 21.69
CA PHE A 60 17.26 -3.48 21.78
C PHE A 60 16.32 -3.14 22.93
N THR A 61 16.69 -2.18 23.76
CA THR A 61 15.85 -1.68 24.85
C THR A 61 15.54 -0.21 24.64
N ALA A 62 14.27 0.16 24.83
CA ALA A 62 13.82 1.54 24.69
C ALA A 62 12.79 1.92 25.77
N SER A 63 12.69 3.21 26.10
CA SER A 63 11.65 3.73 26.99
C SER A 63 10.27 3.67 26.34
N THR A 64 10.21 3.86 25.03
CA THR A 64 8.98 3.80 24.22
C THR A 64 9.23 3.02 22.93
N ILE A 65 8.31 2.15 22.58
CA ILE A 65 8.39 1.30 21.38
C ILE A 65 7.20 1.57 20.49
N VAL A 66 7.47 1.82 19.22
CA VAL A 66 6.44 1.99 18.18
C VAL A 66 6.58 0.87 17.16
N ILE A 67 5.59 -0.02 17.10
CA ILE A 67 5.49 -1.08 16.10
C ILE A 67 4.82 -0.49 14.86
N ALA A 68 5.60 -0.33 13.78
CA ALA A 68 5.15 0.27 12.52
C ALA A 68 5.22 -0.73 11.35
N THR A 69 5.10 -2.01 11.65
CA THR A 69 5.09 -3.11 10.69
C THR A 69 3.70 -3.30 10.05
N ASP A 70 3.59 -4.22 9.10
CA ASP A 70 2.29 -4.69 8.62
C ASP A 70 1.44 -5.31 9.74
N ALA A 71 0.13 -5.46 9.49
CA ALA A 71 -0.83 -5.93 10.48
C ALA A 71 -0.52 -7.32 11.04
N THR A 72 -0.02 -8.23 10.21
CA THR A 72 0.29 -9.62 10.60
C THR A 72 1.49 -9.64 11.54
N THR A 73 2.57 -8.97 11.14
CA THR A 73 3.79 -8.86 11.95
C THR A 73 3.53 -8.12 13.28
N ALA A 74 2.76 -7.03 13.26
CA ALA A 74 2.37 -6.31 14.47
C ALA A 74 1.60 -7.21 15.45
N THR A 75 0.66 -8.02 14.93
CA THR A 75 -0.12 -8.98 15.73
C THR A 75 0.78 -10.04 16.35
N GLN A 76 1.75 -10.57 15.62
CA GLN A 76 2.71 -11.56 16.12
C GLN A 76 3.62 -10.98 17.21
N LEU A 77 4.18 -9.80 17.00
CA LEU A 77 5.05 -9.12 17.97
C LEU A 77 4.32 -8.79 19.28
N LEU A 78 3.01 -8.58 19.22
CA LEU A 78 2.17 -8.32 20.39
C LEU A 78 1.62 -9.60 21.05
N GLY A 79 1.86 -10.78 20.50
CA GLY A 79 1.27 -12.04 20.97
C GLY A 79 -0.26 -12.07 20.87
N LEU A 80 -0.85 -11.34 19.93
CA LEU A 80 -2.30 -11.32 19.74
C LEU A 80 -2.73 -12.48 18.84
N HIS A 81 -3.93 -13.01 19.11
CA HIS A 81 -4.44 -14.18 18.38
C HIS A 81 -5.22 -13.83 17.11
N GLU A 82 -5.72 -12.61 16.98
CA GLU A 82 -6.53 -12.18 15.85
C GLU A 82 -5.74 -11.31 14.88
N VAL A 83 -5.40 -11.87 13.73
CA VAL A 83 -4.82 -11.12 12.61
C VAL A 83 -5.95 -10.45 11.83
N PRO A 84 -5.88 -9.15 11.53
CA PRO A 84 -6.86 -8.49 10.67
C PRO A 84 -6.96 -9.20 9.32
N ARG A 85 -8.19 -9.35 8.81
CA ARG A 85 -8.39 -9.88 7.45
C ARG A 85 -7.77 -8.92 6.44
N MET A 86 -7.00 -9.47 5.51
CA MET A 86 -6.31 -8.72 4.47
C MET A 86 -6.92 -9.01 3.09
N ALA A 87 -7.01 -7.98 2.26
CA ALA A 87 -7.25 -8.13 0.83
C ALA A 87 -5.91 -8.25 0.11
N GLY A 88 -5.84 -9.18 -0.84
CA GLY A 88 -4.67 -9.34 -1.69
C GLY A 88 -4.95 -8.87 -3.12
N CYS A 89 -3.89 -8.65 -3.87
CA CYS A 89 -3.96 -8.32 -5.30
C CYS A 89 -2.71 -8.79 -6.04
N ILE A 90 -2.77 -8.75 -7.37
CA ILE A 90 -1.60 -8.89 -8.23
C ILE A 90 -1.44 -7.60 -9.02
N THR A 91 -0.24 -7.04 -9.05
CA THR A 91 0.10 -5.91 -9.91
C THR A 91 0.95 -6.39 -11.08
N TRP A 92 0.52 -6.04 -12.28
CA TRP A 92 1.17 -6.36 -13.54
C TRP A 92 1.71 -5.09 -14.18
N TYR A 93 2.95 -5.14 -14.65
CA TYR A 93 3.57 -4.06 -15.40
C TYR A 93 3.83 -4.49 -16.83
N HIS A 94 3.26 -3.75 -17.79
CA HIS A 94 3.49 -3.97 -19.21
C HIS A 94 4.15 -2.75 -19.85
N ALA A 95 5.15 -3.00 -20.70
CA ALA A 95 5.68 -1.99 -21.60
C ALA A 95 4.99 -2.10 -22.96
N VAL A 96 4.66 -0.94 -23.55
CA VAL A 96 4.03 -0.85 -24.84
C VAL A 96 4.62 0.32 -25.64
N THR A 97 4.64 0.19 -26.97
CA THR A 97 5.13 1.23 -27.88
C THR A 97 4.03 2.19 -28.32
N THR A 98 2.78 1.72 -28.33
CA THR A 98 1.61 2.54 -28.67
C THR A 98 0.87 2.88 -27.38
N ASN A 99 0.75 4.17 -27.06
CA ASN A 99 0.03 4.61 -25.87
C ASN A 99 -1.48 4.36 -26.00
N PRO A 100 -2.10 3.54 -25.13
CA PRO A 100 -3.52 3.28 -25.20
C PRO A 100 -4.40 4.42 -24.67
N SER A 101 -3.84 5.38 -23.94
CA SER A 101 -4.60 6.41 -23.22
C SER A 101 -4.25 7.84 -23.63
N GLY A 102 -3.01 8.28 -23.37
CA GLY A 102 -2.57 9.67 -23.58
C GLY A 102 -3.12 10.70 -22.60
N ASN A 103 -3.77 10.28 -21.50
CA ASN A 103 -4.43 11.21 -20.57
C ASN A 103 -4.19 10.93 -19.07
N GLY A 104 -3.42 9.89 -18.71
CA GLY A 104 -3.08 9.53 -17.33
C GLY A 104 -4.27 9.16 -16.44
N ARG A 105 -5.42 8.81 -17.01
CA ARG A 105 -6.60 8.43 -16.23
C ARG A 105 -6.54 6.97 -15.81
N LEU A 106 -6.90 6.72 -14.56
CA LEU A 106 -7.18 5.38 -14.07
C LEU A 106 -8.48 4.89 -14.68
N ILE A 107 -8.46 3.70 -15.28
CA ILE A 107 -9.66 3.04 -15.80
C ILE A 107 -10.05 1.85 -14.95
N VAL A 108 -11.33 1.60 -14.84
CA VAL A 108 -11.96 0.47 -14.14
C VAL A 108 -13.00 -0.19 -15.05
N ASP A 109 -13.26 -1.47 -14.86
CA ASP A 109 -14.33 -2.18 -15.57
C ASP A 109 -15.60 -2.29 -14.71
N GLY A 110 -16.57 -1.43 -14.97
CA GLY A 110 -17.87 -1.46 -14.28
C GLY A 110 -18.77 -2.65 -14.65
N GLN A 111 -18.38 -3.46 -15.63
CA GLN A 111 -19.14 -4.62 -16.09
C GLN A 111 -18.59 -5.97 -15.61
N ASN A 112 -17.47 -5.97 -14.87
CA ASN A 112 -16.80 -7.16 -14.33
C ASN A 112 -16.53 -8.24 -15.41
N ARG A 113 -16.00 -7.84 -16.58
CA ARG A 113 -15.75 -8.74 -17.71
C ARG A 113 -14.49 -9.59 -17.58
N GLY A 114 -13.71 -9.37 -16.52
CA GLY A 114 -12.48 -10.10 -16.24
C GLY A 114 -11.87 -9.74 -14.88
N PRO A 115 -10.63 -10.19 -14.59
CA PRO A 115 -10.03 -10.08 -13.27
C PRO A 115 -9.44 -8.71 -12.94
N ILE A 116 -9.44 -7.74 -13.87
CA ILE A 116 -8.80 -6.44 -13.66
C ILE A 116 -9.69 -5.55 -12.80
N ILE A 117 -9.12 -5.07 -11.70
CA ILE A 117 -9.72 -4.07 -10.82
C ILE A 117 -9.53 -2.68 -11.41
N ASN A 118 -8.30 -2.36 -11.82
CA ASN A 118 -7.96 -1.08 -12.45
C ASN A 118 -6.73 -1.21 -13.35
N SER A 119 -6.57 -0.26 -14.27
CA SER A 119 -5.38 -0.11 -15.12
C SER A 119 -5.11 1.36 -15.41
N ILE A 120 -3.83 1.73 -15.52
CA ILE A 120 -3.39 3.11 -15.77
C ILE A 120 -2.08 3.12 -16.54
N VAL A 121 -1.90 4.11 -17.42
CA VAL A 121 -0.62 4.39 -18.09
C VAL A 121 0.20 5.33 -17.18
N MET A 122 1.16 4.77 -16.45
CA MET A 122 1.99 5.49 -15.49
C MET A 122 2.86 6.56 -16.13
N SER A 123 3.36 6.30 -17.34
CA SER A 123 4.16 7.26 -18.10
C SER A 123 3.39 8.49 -18.59
N ASP A 124 2.05 8.44 -18.62
CA ASP A 124 1.21 9.62 -18.89
C ASP A 124 1.15 10.58 -17.68
N ILE A 125 1.37 10.05 -16.47
CA ILE A 125 1.43 10.87 -15.25
C ILE A 125 2.81 11.49 -15.12
N SER A 126 3.86 10.73 -15.39
CA SER A 126 5.24 11.21 -15.40
C SER A 126 6.06 10.43 -16.42
N SER A 127 6.68 11.15 -17.35
CA SER A 127 7.54 10.57 -18.40
C SER A 127 8.73 9.77 -17.84
N SER A 128 9.13 10.00 -16.60
CA SER A 128 10.21 9.26 -15.96
C SER A 128 9.89 7.80 -15.61
N TYR A 129 8.64 7.36 -15.79
CA TYR A 129 8.24 5.97 -15.59
C TYR A 129 8.50 5.04 -16.77
N ALA A 130 8.85 5.59 -17.95
CA ALA A 130 9.22 4.78 -19.11
C ALA A 130 10.36 5.44 -19.90
N PRO A 131 11.17 4.67 -20.63
CA PRO A 131 12.10 5.22 -21.60
C PRO A 131 11.36 5.95 -22.75
N GLU A 132 12.07 6.81 -23.47
CA GLU A 132 11.55 7.48 -24.67
C GLU A 132 11.03 6.45 -25.69
N GLY A 133 9.85 6.71 -26.26
CA GLY A 133 9.20 5.83 -27.23
C GLY A 133 8.51 4.60 -26.61
N GLN A 134 8.46 4.49 -25.27
CA GLN A 134 7.74 3.44 -24.57
C GLN A 134 6.75 4.03 -23.55
N HIS A 135 5.76 3.23 -23.20
CA HIS A 135 4.78 3.55 -22.17
C HIS A 135 4.69 2.41 -21.15
N LEU A 136 4.56 2.76 -19.88
CA LEU A 136 4.43 1.80 -18.78
C LEU A 136 2.97 1.76 -18.31
N LEU A 137 2.36 0.58 -18.41
CA LEU A 137 1.07 0.31 -17.80
C LEU A 137 1.25 -0.39 -16.46
N SER A 138 0.48 0.05 -15.46
CA SER A 138 0.27 -0.63 -14.19
C SER A 138 -1.16 -1.13 -14.14
N THR A 139 -1.33 -2.42 -13.91
CA THR A 139 -2.65 -3.08 -13.88
C THR A 139 -2.77 -3.89 -12.61
N THR A 140 -3.87 -3.70 -11.87
CA THR A 140 -4.17 -4.44 -10.64
C THR A 140 -5.28 -5.44 -10.90
N THR A 141 -5.10 -6.67 -10.43
CA THR A 141 -6.09 -7.76 -10.54
C THR A 141 -6.34 -8.42 -9.19
N ASP A 142 -7.40 -9.21 -9.12
CA ASP A 142 -7.59 -10.18 -8.05
C ASP A 142 -6.46 -11.23 -8.03
N LEU A 143 -6.31 -11.90 -6.89
CA LEU A 143 -5.42 -13.06 -6.74
C LEU A 143 -5.89 -14.21 -7.66
N GLY A 144 -4.92 -14.95 -8.19
CA GLY A 144 -5.21 -16.10 -9.07
C GLY A 144 -5.40 -15.75 -10.55
N ALA A 145 -5.37 -14.46 -10.93
CA ALA A 145 -5.41 -14.08 -12.35
C ALA A 145 -4.19 -14.62 -13.11
N THR A 146 -4.43 -15.11 -14.32
CA THR A 146 -3.35 -15.52 -15.24
C THR A 146 -2.99 -14.39 -16.20
N GLU A 147 -1.78 -14.40 -16.77
CA GLU A 147 -1.37 -13.39 -17.75
C GLU A 147 -2.30 -13.39 -18.98
N SER A 148 -2.76 -14.55 -19.42
CA SER A 148 -3.69 -14.66 -20.56
C SER A 148 -5.05 -13.99 -20.27
N ASP A 149 -5.56 -14.13 -19.04
CA ASP A 149 -6.80 -13.47 -18.63
C ASP A 149 -6.63 -11.96 -18.55
N VAL A 150 -5.48 -11.52 -18.00
CA VAL A 150 -5.15 -10.09 -17.91
C VAL A 150 -5.05 -9.47 -19.31
N ARG A 151 -4.32 -10.09 -20.23
CA ARG A 151 -4.16 -9.59 -21.60
C ARG A 151 -5.50 -9.51 -22.34
N ARG A 152 -6.35 -10.54 -22.21
CA ARG A 152 -7.69 -10.54 -22.81
C ARG A 152 -8.54 -9.40 -22.26
N HIS A 153 -8.53 -9.20 -20.95
CA HIS A 153 -9.31 -8.13 -20.31
C HIS A 153 -8.75 -6.73 -20.62
N LEU A 154 -7.42 -6.57 -20.65
CA LEU A 154 -6.79 -5.32 -21.09
C LEU A 154 -7.17 -4.94 -22.52
N ALA A 155 -7.24 -5.92 -23.43
CA ALA A 155 -7.68 -5.67 -24.80
C ALA A 155 -9.11 -5.12 -24.86
N ILE A 156 -9.99 -5.60 -24.00
CA ILE A 156 -11.38 -5.11 -23.89
C ILE A 156 -11.38 -3.68 -23.29
N MET A 157 -10.66 -3.47 -22.20
CA MET A 157 -10.68 -2.19 -21.46
C MET A 157 -10.04 -1.03 -22.25
N TRP A 158 -8.95 -1.32 -22.97
CA TRP A 158 -8.22 -0.31 -23.74
C TRP A 158 -8.65 -0.27 -25.22
N GLY A 159 -9.46 -1.22 -25.70
CA GLY A 159 -9.98 -1.27 -27.08
C GLY A 159 -8.90 -1.54 -28.12
N MET A 160 -7.80 -2.24 -27.75
CA MET A 160 -6.70 -2.53 -28.64
C MET A 160 -6.07 -3.89 -28.37
N SER A 161 -5.33 -4.43 -29.38
CA SER A 161 -4.58 -5.68 -29.21
C SER A 161 -3.47 -5.54 -28.16
N THR A 162 -3.33 -6.57 -27.32
CA THR A 162 -2.25 -6.67 -26.33
C THR A 162 -1.16 -7.65 -26.75
N HIS A 163 -1.16 -8.09 -28.03
CA HIS A 163 -0.24 -9.11 -28.53
C HIS A 163 1.23 -8.69 -28.35
N ASP A 164 1.54 -7.46 -28.70
CA ASP A 164 2.91 -6.91 -28.68
C ASP A 164 3.29 -6.27 -27.33
N TRP A 165 2.45 -6.39 -26.33
CA TRP A 165 2.72 -5.85 -25.01
C TRP A 165 3.74 -6.74 -24.28
N GLN A 166 4.82 -6.14 -23.80
CA GLN A 166 5.85 -6.85 -23.06
C GLN A 166 5.52 -6.86 -21.57
N LEU A 167 5.33 -8.05 -20.97
CA LEU A 167 5.27 -8.17 -19.52
C LEU A 167 6.66 -7.89 -18.93
N ILE A 168 6.76 -6.84 -18.10
CA ILE A 168 8.01 -6.47 -17.41
C ILE A 168 8.09 -7.14 -16.05
N ALA A 169 6.99 -7.10 -15.28
CA ALA A 169 6.96 -7.63 -13.93
C ALA A 169 5.54 -8.01 -13.50
N LYS A 170 5.48 -8.99 -12.62
CA LYS A 170 4.29 -9.41 -11.87
C LYS A 170 4.64 -9.43 -10.39
N TYR A 171 3.85 -8.75 -9.57
CA TYR A 171 3.97 -8.78 -8.12
C TYR A 171 2.68 -9.29 -7.51
N GLU A 172 2.75 -10.43 -6.84
CA GLU A 172 1.65 -10.99 -6.08
C GLU A 172 1.76 -10.55 -4.62
N ILE A 173 0.74 -9.89 -4.10
CA ILE A 173 0.71 -9.29 -2.78
C ILE A 173 -0.50 -9.86 -2.04
N PRO A 174 -0.34 -11.00 -1.33
CA PRO A 174 -1.46 -11.68 -0.68
C PRO A 174 -2.13 -10.86 0.44
N ALA A 175 -1.40 -9.94 1.05
CA ALA A 175 -1.85 -9.11 2.16
C ALA A 175 -1.59 -7.62 1.86
N ALA A 176 -2.23 -7.09 0.81
CA ALA A 176 -1.99 -5.74 0.32
C ALA A 176 -2.64 -4.66 1.20
N LEU A 177 -3.88 -4.88 1.65
CA LEU A 177 -4.64 -3.91 2.44
C LEU A 177 -5.49 -4.59 3.51
N PRO A 178 -5.61 -3.99 4.73
CA PRO A 178 -6.60 -4.43 5.72
C PRO A 178 -8.02 -4.27 5.19
N ILE A 179 -8.86 -5.29 5.38
CA ILE A 179 -10.27 -5.21 4.99
C ILE A 179 -11.03 -4.36 6.02
N GLN A 180 -11.61 -3.25 5.54
CA GLN A 180 -12.51 -2.42 6.33
C GLN A 180 -13.90 -3.08 6.39
N SER A 181 -14.12 -3.89 7.42
CA SER A 181 -15.40 -4.55 7.67
C SER A 181 -16.48 -3.54 8.10
N VAL A 182 -17.75 -3.87 7.84
CA VAL A 182 -18.88 -3.07 8.30
C VAL A 182 -18.84 -2.98 9.85
N GLY A 183 -19.03 -1.78 10.37
CA GLY A 183 -19.02 -1.52 11.81
C GLY A 183 -17.63 -1.31 12.43
N ARG A 184 -16.55 -1.60 11.71
CA ARG A 184 -15.21 -1.28 12.19
C ARG A 184 -14.99 0.23 12.23
N ALA A 185 -14.43 0.75 13.33
CA ALA A 185 -14.07 2.15 13.42
C ALA A 185 -13.02 2.53 12.36
N LEU A 186 -13.11 3.72 11.79
CA LEU A 186 -12.13 4.21 10.80
C LEU A 186 -10.77 4.53 11.42
N THR A 187 -10.74 4.75 12.74
CA THR A 187 -9.51 4.94 13.51
C THR A 187 -9.53 4.00 14.70
N GLN A 188 -8.44 3.29 14.93
CA GLN A 188 -8.22 2.39 16.06
C GLN A 188 -7.27 3.02 17.07
N THR A 189 -7.35 2.59 18.33
CA THR A 189 -6.39 2.99 19.36
C THR A 189 -4.97 2.59 18.95
N VAL A 190 -4.05 3.55 18.95
CA VAL A 190 -2.63 3.31 18.63
C VAL A 190 -1.81 2.92 19.87
N LYS A 191 -2.21 3.33 21.08
CA LYS A 191 -1.57 2.94 22.34
C LYS A 191 -2.06 1.55 22.74
N VAL A 192 -1.15 0.59 22.91
CA VAL A 192 -1.46 -0.80 23.27
C VAL A 192 -1.17 -1.08 24.73
N SER A 193 -0.09 -0.50 25.26
CA SER A 193 0.26 -0.54 26.67
C SER A 193 0.93 0.76 27.09
N GLU A 194 1.44 0.85 28.30
CA GLU A 194 2.01 2.09 28.86
C GLU A 194 3.05 2.74 27.93
N ASN A 195 3.96 1.93 27.33
CA ASN A 195 5.06 2.40 26.52
C ASN A 195 5.13 1.77 25.13
N VAL A 196 4.05 1.07 24.68
CA VAL A 196 4.01 0.40 23.37
C VAL A 196 2.88 0.94 22.53
N TYR A 197 3.22 1.35 21.33
CA TYR A 197 2.30 1.87 20.32
C TYR A 197 2.35 1.02 19.07
N VAL A 198 1.22 0.91 18.36
CA VAL A 198 1.12 0.24 17.07
C VAL A 198 0.55 1.22 16.07
N VAL A 199 1.23 1.38 14.96
CA VAL A 199 0.83 2.29 13.88
C VAL A 199 0.84 1.55 12.56
N GLY A 200 0.11 2.07 11.59
CA GLY A 200 -0.04 1.49 10.26
C GLY A 200 -1.43 1.76 9.71
N ASP A 201 -1.66 1.39 8.46
CA ASP A 201 -2.96 1.54 7.81
C ASP A 201 -4.05 0.67 8.44
N HIS A 202 -3.68 -0.39 9.15
CA HIS A 202 -4.60 -1.24 9.93
C HIS A 202 -5.10 -0.58 11.23
N ARG A 203 -4.53 0.56 11.63
CA ARG A 203 -4.99 1.38 12.78
C ARG A 203 -5.82 2.59 12.35
N ALA A 204 -5.94 2.82 11.05
CA ALA A 204 -6.73 3.91 10.48
C ALA A 204 -7.43 3.45 9.20
N VAL A 205 -7.73 4.37 8.30
CA VAL A 205 -8.24 4.05 6.96
C VAL A 205 -7.18 3.29 6.18
N PRO A 206 -7.46 2.11 5.59
CA PRO A 206 -6.51 1.32 4.81
C PRO A 206 -5.94 2.09 3.62
N SER A 207 -4.82 2.77 3.83
CA SER A 207 -4.15 3.62 2.84
C SER A 207 -2.81 4.16 3.38
N GLN A 208 -1.96 4.69 2.51
CA GLN A 208 -0.77 5.47 2.92
C GLN A 208 -1.14 6.64 3.83
N GLN A 209 -2.25 7.33 3.55
CA GLN A 209 -2.77 8.43 4.39
C GLN A 209 -3.11 7.94 5.80
N GLY A 210 -3.75 6.77 5.92
CA GLY A 210 -4.06 6.19 7.21
C GLY A 210 -2.82 5.76 7.99
N ALA A 211 -1.82 5.20 7.31
CA ALA A 211 -0.53 4.88 7.93
C ALA A 211 0.16 6.13 8.48
N LEU A 212 0.26 7.20 7.69
CA LEU A 212 0.81 8.49 8.13
C LEU A 212 0.03 9.11 9.28
N PHE A 213 -1.31 9.06 9.20
CA PHE A 213 -2.19 9.57 10.26
C PHE A 213 -1.97 8.84 11.58
N SER A 214 -1.92 7.51 11.57
CA SER A 214 -1.70 6.71 12.78
C SER A 214 -0.33 6.95 13.40
N GLY A 215 0.71 7.14 12.58
CA GLY A 215 2.05 7.50 13.03
C GLY A 215 2.09 8.87 13.71
N ARG A 216 1.40 9.87 13.12
CA ARG A 216 1.28 11.20 13.73
C ARG A 216 0.54 11.14 15.08
N LEU A 217 -0.58 10.42 15.13
CA LEU A 217 -1.36 10.26 16.37
C LEU A 217 -0.52 9.63 17.48
N ALA A 218 0.29 8.62 17.18
CA ALA A 218 1.20 8.02 18.17
C ALA A 218 2.24 9.02 18.66
N ALA A 219 2.84 9.81 17.76
CA ALA A 219 3.83 10.82 18.12
C ALA A 219 3.24 11.91 19.04
N GLU A 220 2.03 12.41 18.73
CA GLU A 220 1.30 13.37 19.56
C GLU A 220 1.09 12.80 20.99
N LEU A 221 0.58 11.56 21.10
CA LEU A 221 0.37 10.90 22.39
C LEU A 221 1.65 10.65 23.19
N ILE A 222 2.78 10.39 22.52
CA ILE A 222 4.08 10.20 23.19
C ILE A 222 4.60 11.54 23.74
N LEU A 223 4.49 12.60 22.95
CA LEU A 223 4.96 13.94 23.33
C LEU A 223 4.13 14.54 24.48
N ASP A 224 2.82 14.29 24.52
CA ASP A 224 1.95 14.76 25.61
C ASP A 224 2.22 14.07 26.95
N GLN A 225 2.97 12.95 26.96
CA GLN A 225 3.35 12.22 28.18
C GLN A 225 4.79 12.51 28.63
N SER A 226 5.55 13.29 27.86
CA SER A 226 6.95 13.66 28.13
C SER A 226 7.04 14.97 28.87
#